data_24d82c45280a354489e1667d9adfefee
#
_entry.id   24d82c45280a354489e1667d9adfefee
#
_cell.length_a   1.000
_cell.length_b   1.000
_cell.length_c   1.000
_cell.angle_alpha   90.00
_cell.angle_beta   90.00
_cell.angle_gamma   90.00
#
_symmetry.space_group_name_H-M   'P 1'
#
loop_
_entity.id
_entity.type
_entity.pdbx_description
1 polymer ?
#
loop_
_entity_poly.entity_id
_entity_poly.type
_entity_poly.pdbx_seq_one_letter_code
_entity_poly.pdbx_strand_id
1 'polypeptide(L)'
;MGARRTRGAKFMRMTFHLILGAAALLATASVSAVPKGDEPIAVPRTIKQGIDFVYVDPQMSSVAKRRQRPQNWLQRVLSFDSGASSRKNAPNPLFVQLGRGLQQYQASWGRLPQVKIPAGAALRRGSTGKRVDLLRTRLGLSPGGGYDEQLVQIVTAYQGVHGLSPADGIAGKATIASLNRGATYYARRIAINLERAYRLPPTRTFNRYVVVDSGAAETYLFDRDRVADRMRVVVGSAKTKTPMMAVIMRSAKVNPYWNVPPELIQSLTAKRVNEQGLSYLKDFHYEVLSDWTATAQLVEPKTINWKQVAKGKSGILVRQLPGPWNSMGNMKFEMPNDYGIYLHDTPHKELFAENDRWLSNGCVRLQDYRRFATWVFGDVPQAASPREQRFELPRPVPIYMTYLTVAPSANGVVFRPDPYGLDALAMPQMFGAPSKMASAFDPKQTAGGG
;
A
#
# COMPACT_ATOMS: atom_id res chain seq x y z
N MET A 1 43.77 37.07 -19.22
CA MET A 1 42.72 38.12 -19.40
C MET A 1 41.64 37.57 -20.33
N GLY A 2 40.41 37.50 -19.89
CA GLY A 2 39.28 37.09 -20.75
C GLY A 2 38.36 36.10 -20.07
N ALA A 3 37.57 36.57 -19.13
CA ALA A 3 36.53 35.79 -18.46
C ALA A 3 35.34 35.52 -19.40
N ARG A 4 35.01 34.26 -19.66
CA ARG A 4 33.74 33.89 -20.28
C ARG A 4 32.72 33.57 -19.20
N ARG A 5 31.70 34.41 -19.12
CA ARG A 5 30.49 34.19 -18.30
C ARG A 5 29.68 33.02 -18.90
N THR A 6 29.55 31.96 -18.19
CA THR A 6 28.53 30.93 -18.46
C THR A 6 27.23 31.32 -17.79
N ARG A 7 26.17 31.49 -18.60
CA ARG A 7 24.80 31.72 -18.15
C ARG A 7 24.27 30.45 -17.48
N GLY A 8 23.97 30.56 -16.19
CA GLY A 8 23.35 29.50 -15.44
C GLY A 8 21.88 29.32 -15.88
N ALA A 9 21.53 28.10 -16.23
CA ALA A 9 20.16 27.67 -16.41
C ALA A 9 19.47 27.63 -15.03
N LYS A 10 18.46 28.47 -14.84
CA LYS A 10 17.57 28.41 -13.67
C LYS A 10 16.69 27.18 -13.76
N PHE A 11 17.05 26.15 -13.03
CA PHE A 11 16.13 25.05 -12.72
C PHE A 11 15.03 25.58 -11.80
N MET A 12 13.81 25.62 -12.33
CA MET A 12 12.61 25.99 -11.58
C MET A 12 12.24 24.81 -10.65
N ARG A 13 12.61 24.91 -9.39
CA ARG A 13 12.13 24.01 -8.33
C ARG A 13 10.63 24.21 -8.17
N MET A 14 9.86 23.24 -8.63
CA MET A 14 8.41 23.17 -8.38
C MET A 14 8.20 22.67 -6.94
N THR A 15 8.02 23.60 -6.03
CA THR A 15 7.61 23.32 -4.65
C THR A 15 6.14 22.92 -4.65
N PHE A 16 5.84 21.66 -4.36
CA PHE A 16 4.49 21.20 -4.07
C PHE A 16 4.07 21.71 -2.69
N HIS A 17 3.28 22.78 -2.66
CA HIS A 17 2.59 23.19 -1.43
C HIS A 17 1.33 22.33 -1.27
N LEU A 18 1.30 21.52 -0.22
CA LEU A 18 0.08 20.90 0.27
C LEU A 18 -0.85 22.00 0.82
N ILE A 19 -1.96 22.24 0.15
CA ILE A 19 -3.07 23.00 0.73
C ILE A 19 -4.01 22.01 1.40
N LEU A 20 -4.03 22.01 2.73
CA LEU A 20 -5.11 21.41 3.53
C LEU A 20 -6.37 22.28 3.37
N GLY A 21 -7.39 21.72 2.75
CA GLY A 21 -8.73 22.29 2.74
C GLY A 21 -9.72 21.19 3.12
N ALA A 22 -10.27 21.24 4.32
CA ALA A 22 -11.36 20.39 4.76
C ALA A 22 -12.68 20.86 4.10
N ALA A 23 -13.37 19.97 3.39
CA ALA A 23 -14.81 20.07 3.15
C ALA A 23 -15.36 18.66 2.90
N ALA A 24 -16.12 18.17 3.86
CA ALA A 24 -17.00 17.03 3.70
C ALA A 24 -18.23 17.49 2.91
N LEU A 25 -18.46 16.89 1.74
CA LEU A 25 -19.72 17.00 1.01
C LEU A 25 -20.06 15.60 0.49
N LEU A 26 -21.12 15.06 1.06
CA LEU A 26 -21.87 13.93 0.52
C LEU A 26 -22.53 14.38 -0.80
N ALA A 27 -22.04 13.89 -1.92
CA ALA A 27 -22.69 14.04 -3.20
C ALA A 27 -23.09 12.66 -3.71
N THR A 28 -24.37 12.42 -3.81
CA THR A 28 -24.99 11.32 -4.58
C THR A 28 -24.76 11.63 -6.07
N ALA A 29 -23.83 10.94 -6.69
CA ALA A 29 -23.60 11.07 -8.13
C ALA A 29 -24.50 10.09 -8.89
N SER A 30 -25.40 10.61 -9.71
CA SER A 30 -26.12 9.87 -10.74
C SER A 30 -25.13 9.41 -11.80
N VAL A 31 -25.06 8.11 -12.02
CA VAL A 31 -24.19 7.50 -13.03
C VAL A 31 -24.90 7.61 -14.39
N SER A 32 -24.32 8.37 -15.32
CA SER A 32 -24.72 8.37 -16.72
C SER A 32 -24.21 7.10 -17.41
N ALA A 33 -25.06 6.43 -18.16
CA ALA A 33 -24.80 5.16 -18.82
C ALA A 33 -23.66 5.25 -19.85
N VAL A 34 -22.68 4.36 -19.72
CA VAL A 34 -21.64 4.08 -20.71
C VAL A 34 -22.17 3.01 -21.68
N PRO A 35 -21.90 3.08 -23.00
CA PRO A 35 -22.42 2.13 -23.97
C PRO A 35 -21.93 0.71 -23.72
N LYS A 36 -22.84 -0.27 -23.90
CA LYS A 36 -22.61 -1.71 -23.79
C LYS A 36 -21.50 -2.19 -24.71
N GLY A 37 -20.37 -2.52 -24.12
CA GLY A 37 -19.25 -3.20 -24.74
C GLY A 37 -18.37 -3.88 -23.71
N ASP A 38 -18.24 -3.29 -22.53
CA ASP A 38 -17.60 -3.85 -21.34
C ASP A 38 -18.21 -3.14 -20.13
N GLU A 39 -19.42 -3.54 -19.72
CA GLU A 39 -20.04 -2.98 -18.52
C GLU A 39 -19.22 -3.34 -17.28
N PRO A 40 -18.67 -2.34 -16.56
CA PRO A 40 -18.04 -2.61 -15.27
C PRO A 40 -19.13 -3.02 -14.27
N ILE A 41 -18.94 -4.15 -13.63
CA ILE A 41 -19.78 -4.56 -12.49
C ILE A 41 -19.55 -3.56 -11.36
N ALA A 42 -20.60 -2.86 -10.94
CA ALA A 42 -20.53 -1.87 -9.87
C ALA A 42 -20.08 -2.51 -8.55
N VAL A 43 -18.82 -2.35 -8.20
CA VAL A 43 -18.26 -2.78 -6.91
C VAL A 43 -18.23 -1.58 -5.95
N PRO A 44 -18.65 -1.72 -4.69
CA PRO A 44 -18.62 -0.62 -3.74
C PRO A 44 -17.19 -0.08 -3.58
N ARG A 45 -16.94 1.16 -3.94
CA ARG A 45 -15.61 1.82 -3.91
C ARG A 45 -15.06 2.06 -2.50
N THR A 46 -15.71 1.58 -1.46
CA THR A 46 -15.29 1.82 -0.08
C THR A 46 -14.78 0.54 0.56
N ILE A 47 -13.50 0.51 0.88
CA ILE A 47 -12.92 -0.45 1.81
C ILE A 47 -13.46 -0.07 3.19
N LYS A 48 -14.53 -0.76 3.64
CA LYS A 48 -15.29 -0.38 4.84
C LYS A 48 -14.63 -0.87 6.13
N GLN A 49 -13.78 -1.92 6.05
CA GLN A 49 -13.47 -2.68 7.25
C GLN A 49 -11.96 -2.93 7.51
N GLY A 50 -11.07 -2.46 6.65
CA GLY A 50 -9.62 -2.63 6.84
C GLY A 50 -9.08 -4.05 6.62
N ILE A 51 -9.98 -5.02 6.39
CA ILE A 51 -9.69 -6.41 6.03
C ILE A 51 -10.46 -6.87 4.78
N ASP A 52 -11.21 -5.98 4.16
CA ASP A 52 -11.98 -6.29 2.94
C ASP A 52 -11.04 -6.59 1.79
N PHE A 53 -11.36 -7.68 1.08
CA PHE A 53 -10.58 -8.15 -0.03
C PHE A 53 -11.50 -8.58 -1.17
N VAL A 54 -11.30 -8.02 -2.35
CA VAL A 54 -12.15 -8.27 -3.51
C VAL A 54 -11.45 -9.22 -4.48
N TYR A 55 -12.11 -10.32 -4.81
CA TYR A 55 -11.68 -11.22 -5.89
C TYR A 55 -12.38 -10.80 -7.17
N VAL A 56 -11.69 -10.06 -8.03
CA VAL A 56 -12.24 -9.51 -9.27
C VAL A 56 -12.48 -10.62 -10.29
N ASP A 57 -11.54 -11.54 -10.42
CA ASP A 57 -11.61 -12.62 -11.38
C ASP A 57 -12.32 -13.86 -10.79
N PRO A 58 -13.33 -14.46 -11.47
CA PRO A 58 -14.03 -15.65 -11.00
C PRO A 58 -13.13 -16.86 -10.70
N GLN A 59 -12.04 -17.03 -11.46
CA GLN A 59 -11.08 -18.11 -11.22
C GLN A 59 -10.38 -17.91 -9.86
N MET A 60 -10.06 -16.68 -9.50
CA MET A 60 -9.43 -16.36 -8.22
C MET A 60 -10.42 -16.47 -7.06
N SER A 61 -11.68 -16.10 -7.25
CA SER A 61 -12.72 -16.27 -6.24
C SER A 61 -13.02 -17.74 -5.96
N SER A 62 -12.92 -18.64 -6.95
CA SER A 62 -13.10 -20.09 -6.76
C SER A 62 -11.99 -20.70 -5.88
N VAL A 63 -10.75 -20.20 -5.98
CA VAL A 63 -9.65 -20.57 -5.11
C VAL A 63 -9.93 -20.13 -3.66
N ALA A 64 -10.47 -18.92 -3.49
CA ALA A 64 -10.82 -18.37 -2.19
C ALA A 64 -11.99 -19.10 -1.53
N LYS A 65 -13.06 -19.44 -2.29
CA LYS A 65 -14.24 -20.17 -1.79
C LYS A 65 -13.90 -21.56 -1.27
N ARG A 66 -12.94 -22.24 -1.88
CA ARG A 66 -12.42 -23.53 -1.38
C ARG A 66 -11.70 -23.41 -0.02
N ARG A 67 -11.37 -22.20 0.40
CA ARG A 67 -10.80 -21.87 1.71
C ARG A 67 -11.87 -21.29 2.63
N GLN A 68 -12.90 -22.06 2.95
CA GLN A 68 -13.86 -21.61 3.97
C GLN A 68 -13.10 -21.29 5.26
N ARG A 69 -13.32 -20.09 5.77
CA ARG A 69 -12.75 -19.61 7.03
C ARG A 69 -13.31 -20.44 8.18
N PRO A 70 -12.52 -21.22 8.92
CA PRO A 70 -13.02 -21.93 10.08
C PRO A 70 -13.58 -20.94 11.09
N GLN A 71 -14.69 -21.25 11.75
CA GLN A 71 -15.25 -20.36 12.78
C GLN A 71 -14.23 -19.97 13.86
N ASN A 72 -13.26 -20.82 14.15
CA ASN A 72 -12.19 -20.60 15.13
C ASN A 72 -10.84 -20.22 14.47
N TRP A 73 -10.87 -19.61 13.27
CA TRP A 73 -9.63 -19.33 12.53
C TRP A 73 -8.64 -18.46 13.33
N LEU A 74 -9.12 -17.48 14.10
CA LEU A 74 -8.29 -16.61 14.93
C LEU A 74 -7.58 -17.42 16.04
N GLN A 75 -8.28 -18.36 16.68
CA GLN A 75 -7.67 -19.30 17.64
C GLN A 75 -6.63 -20.18 16.95
N ARG A 76 -6.91 -20.68 15.74
CA ARG A 76 -5.96 -21.48 14.95
C ARG A 76 -4.75 -20.66 14.48
N VAL A 77 -4.91 -19.35 14.23
CA VAL A 77 -3.82 -18.44 13.92
C VAL A 77 -2.97 -18.18 15.16
N LEU A 78 -3.60 -18.06 16.33
CA LEU A 78 -2.91 -17.84 17.60
C LEU A 78 -2.23 -19.11 18.12
N SER A 79 -2.78 -20.31 17.82
CA SER A 79 -2.21 -21.64 18.10
C SER A 79 -1.47 -22.21 16.89
N PHE A 80 -0.87 -21.38 16.06
CA PHE A 80 -0.27 -21.75 14.79
C PHE A 80 0.73 -22.92 14.93
N ASP A 81 0.41 -24.06 14.29
CA ASP A 81 1.32 -25.19 14.15
C ASP A 81 2.18 -25.03 12.88
N SER A 82 3.49 -24.91 13.07
CA SER A 82 4.48 -24.78 11.99
C SER A 82 4.57 -26.03 11.09
N GLY A 83 4.05 -27.18 11.52
CA GLY A 83 4.03 -28.42 10.74
C GLY A 83 3.09 -28.43 9.54
N ALA A 84 2.21 -27.43 9.42
CA ALA A 84 1.26 -27.31 8.30
C ALA A 84 1.88 -26.95 6.93
N SER A 85 3.16 -26.59 6.89
CA SER A 85 3.83 -26.09 5.68
C SER A 85 4.13 -27.15 4.62
N SER A 86 4.04 -28.45 4.94
CA SER A 86 4.33 -29.54 4.01
C SER A 86 3.12 -30.07 3.23
N ARG A 87 1.90 -29.61 3.58
CA ARG A 87 0.66 -30.12 2.97
C ARG A 87 0.34 -29.44 1.65
N LYS A 88 -0.27 -30.16 0.71
CA LYS A 88 -0.90 -29.60 -0.49
C LYS A 88 -1.90 -28.52 -0.05
N ASN A 89 -1.79 -27.30 -0.63
CA ASN A 89 -2.53 -26.10 -0.24
C ASN A 89 -2.14 -25.51 1.14
N ALA A 90 -0.90 -25.65 1.56
CA ALA A 90 -0.40 -24.93 2.73
C ALA A 90 -0.59 -23.40 2.55
N PRO A 91 -0.76 -22.64 3.65
CA PRO A 91 -0.88 -21.18 3.56
C PRO A 91 0.30 -20.54 2.85
N ASN A 92 0.09 -19.32 2.34
CA ASN A 92 1.16 -18.52 1.72
C ASN A 92 2.38 -18.39 2.64
N PRO A 93 3.61 -18.41 2.11
CA PRO A 93 4.82 -18.26 2.93
C PRO A 93 4.83 -17.02 3.84
N LEU A 94 4.27 -15.89 3.39
CA LEU A 94 4.15 -14.69 4.21
C LEU A 94 3.23 -14.91 5.44
N PHE A 95 2.12 -15.63 5.26
CA PHE A 95 1.25 -15.99 6.37
C PHE A 95 1.99 -16.86 7.40
N VAL A 96 2.74 -17.86 6.93
CA VAL A 96 3.52 -18.76 7.80
C VAL A 96 4.57 -17.99 8.59
N GLN A 97 5.30 -17.09 7.92
CA GLN A 97 6.32 -16.27 8.56
C GLN A 97 5.73 -15.32 9.60
N LEU A 98 4.60 -14.67 9.29
CA LEU A 98 3.90 -13.80 10.25
C LEU A 98 3.37 -14.59 11.45
N GLY A 99 2.89 -15.83 11.25
CA GLY A 99 2.45 -16.70 12.33
C GLY A 99 3.58 -17.06 13.31
N ARG A 100 4.73 -17.43 12.78
CA ARG A 100 5.96 -17.63 13.60
C ARG A 100 6.37 -16.35 14.32
N GLY A 101 6.29 -15.21 13.61
CA GLY A 101 6.58 -13.90 14.18
C GLY A 101 5.64 -13.54 15.34
N LEU A 102 4.35 -13.91 15.26
CA LEU A 102 3.41 -13.72 16.37
C LEU A 102 3.83 -14.54 17.59
N GLN A 103 4.20 -15.81 17.41
CA GLN A 103 4.68 -16.66 18.52
C GLN A 103 5.94 -16.08 19.18
N GLN A 104 6.91 -15.65 18.37
CA GLN A 104 8.13 -15.00 18.86
C GLN A 104 7.83 -13.68 19.58
N TYR A 105 6.94 -12.86 19.05
CA TYR A 105 6.51 -11.61 19.69
C TYR A 105 5.86 -11.89 21.05
N GLN A 106 4.98 -12.88 21.13
CA GLN A 106 4.32 -13.28 22.39
C GLN A 106 5.32 -13.83 23.40
N ALA A 107 6.33 -14.57 22.96
CA ALA A 107 7.37 -15.13 23.82
C ALA A 107 8.38 -14.09 24.34
N SER A 108 8.51 -12.93 23.67
CA SER A 108 9.46 -11.85 24.00
C SER A 108 8.73 -10.60 24.51
N TRP A 109 8.46 -9.66 23.63
CA TRP A 109 7.83 -8.37 23.95
C TRP A 109 6.43 -8.51 24.57
N GLY A 110 5.73 -9.62 24.26
CA GLY A 110 4.41 -9.96 24.80
C GLY A 110 4.41 -10.30 26.30
N ARG A 111 5.53 -10.77 26.82
CA ARG A 111 5.66 -11.16 28.25
C ARG A 111 6.08 -10.02 29.17
N LEU A 112 6.46 -8.87 28.59
CA LEU A 112 6.94 -7.74 29.38
C LEU A 112 5.85 -7.16 30.28
N PRO A 113 6.19 -6.68 31.49
CA PRO A 113 5.24 -6.09 32.42
C PRO A 113 4.45 -4.94 31.80
N GLN A 114 3.16 -4.86 32.06
CA GLN A 114 2.28 -3.81 31.50
C GLN A 114 2.22 -2.59 32.43
N VAL A 115 3.37 -1.96 32.68
CA VAL A 115 3.51 -0.75 33.49
C VAL A 115 3.29 0.47 32.60
N LYS A 116 2.45 1.42 33.04
CA LYS A 116 2.27 2.70 32.34
C LYS A 116 3.34 3.71 32.75
N ILE A 117 3.91 4.38 31.79
CA ILE A 117 4.92 5.41 31.97
C ILE A 117 4.25 6.77 31.76
N PRO A 118 4.25 7.68 32.78
CA PRO A 118 3.67 9.00 32.64
C PRO A 118 4.32 9.83 31.52
N ALA A 119 3.56 10.76 30.92
CA ALA A 119 4.10 11.73 29.98
C ALA A 119 5.18 12.61 30.65
N GLY A 120 6.05 13.19 29.84
CA GLY A 120 7.12 14.09 30.31
C GLY A 120 8.26 14.20 29.30
N ALA A 121 9.35 14.82 29.71
CA ALA A 121 10.54 14.98 28.87
C ALA A 121 11.08 13.64 28.38
N ALA A 122 11.79 13.66 27.26
CA ALA A 122 12.46 12.46 26.73
C ALA A 122 13.46 11.90 27.74
N LEU A 123 13.44 10.59 27.92
CA LEU A 123 14.41 9.86 28.75
C LEU A 123 15.55 9.37 27.87
N ARG A 124 16.77 9.60 28.30
CA ARG A 124 18.00 9.27 27.58
C ARG A 124 19.10 8.82 28.54
N ARG A 125 20.20 8.32 28.02
CA ARG A 125 21.37 7.95 28.83
C ARG A 125 21.69 9.01 29.88
N GLY A 126 21.88 8.60 31.14
CA GLY A 126 22.09 9.44 32.28
C GLY A 126 20.82 9.98 32.96
N SER A 127 19.63 9.81 32.41
CA SER A 127 18.37 10.12 33.09
C SER A 127 18.17 9.23 34.31
N THR A 128 17.56 9.77 35.38
CA THR A 128 17.28 9.05 36.66
C THR A 128 15.86 9.34 37.13
N GLY A 129 15.42 8.68 38.19
CA GLY A 129 14.18 8.93 38.89
C GLY A 129 13.01 8.01 38.43
N LYS A 130 11.87 8.17 39.08
CA LYS A 130 10.70 7.25 39.01
C LYS A 130 10.25 6.88 37.59
N ARG A 131 10.34 7.82 36.64
CA ARG A 131 9.96 7.51 35.24
C ARG A 131 10.94 6.56 34.55
N VAL A 132 12.24 6.64 34.89
CA VAL A 132 13.26 5.71 34.40
C VAL A 132 13.03 4.33 35.01
N ASP A 133 12.71 4.25 36.30
CA ASP A 133 12.40 2.98 36.97
C ASP A 133 11.18 2.30 36.36
N LEU A 134 10.13 3.07 36.05
CA LEU A 134 8.95 2.55 35.35
C LEU A 134 9.30 2.06 33.93
N LEU A 135 10.17 2.77 33.20
CA LEU A 135 10.64 2.35 31.89
C LEU A 135 11.46 1.05 31.96
N ARG A 136 12.38 0.97 32.93
CA ARG A 136 13.16 -0.26 33.21
C ARG A 136 12.24 -1.44 33.49
N THR A 137 11.31 -1.28 34.43
CA THR A 137 10.32 -2.31 34.77
C THR A 137 9.49 -2.69 33.54
N ARG A 138 9.02 -1.71 32.76
CA ARG A 138 8.24 -1.93 31.52
C ARG A 138 9.01 -2.75 30.48
N LEU A 139 10.34 -2.65 30.46
CA LEU A 139 11.25 -3.36 29.57
C LEU A 139 11.92 -4.59 30.22
N GLY A 140 11.42 -5.04 31.37
CA GLY A 140 11.86 -6.25 32.04
C GLY A 140 13.16 -6.13 32.84
N LEU A 141 13.59 -4.92 33.13
CA LEU A 141 14.77 -4.64 33.98
C LEU A 141 14.38 -4.26 35.40
N SER A 142 15.27 -4.52 36.37
CA SER A 142 15.11 -4.04 37.74
C SER A 142 15.14 -2.52 37.81
N PRO A 143 14.31 -1.90 38.68
CA PRO A 143 14.36 -0.45 38.94
C PRO A 143 15.68 -0.06 39.64
N GLY A 144 15.98 1.26 39.74
CA GLY A 144 17.13 1.79 40.45
C GLY A 144 18.41 1.91 39.66
N GLY A 145 18.51 1.31 38.45
CA GLY A 145 19.74 1.33 37.63
C GLY A 145 19.96 2.58 36.75
N GLY A 146 19.10 3.60 36.84
CA GLY A 146 19.17 4.75 35.95
C GLY A 146 18.95 4.38 34.47
N TYR A 147 19.19 5.33 33.57
CA TYR A 147 19.20 5.10 32.12
C TYR A 147 20.59 4.76 31.65
N ASP A 148 20.99 3.51 31.85
CA ASP A 148 22.30 2.94 31.52
C ASP A 148 22.38 2.47 30.05
N GLU A 149 23.55 1.95 29.66
CA GLU A 149 23.77 1.43 28.30
C GLU A 149 22.86 0.24 27.97
N GLN A 150 22.58 -0.63 28.94
CA GLN A 150 21.66 -1.75 28.74
C GLN A 150 20.25 -1.27 28.37
N LEU A 151 19.76 -0.23 29.07
CA LEU A 151 18.47 0.35 28.75
C LEU A 151 18.45 1.05 27.38
N VAL A 152 19.55 1.72 26.97
CA VAL A 152 19.70 2.27 25.62
C VAL A 152 19.54 1.19 24.57
N GLN A 153 20.25 0.06 24.70
CA GLN A 153 20.19 -1.04 23.75
C GLN A 153 18.80 -1.65 23.66
N ILE A 154 18.12 -1.87 24.78
CA ILE A 154 16.76 -2.44 24.79
C ILE A 154 15.74 -1.46 24.17
N VAL A 155 15.85 -0.16 24.46
CA VAL A 155 14.99 0.86 23.84
C VAL A 155 15.21 0.93 22.34
N THR A 156 16.47 0.89 21.87
CA THR A 156 16.82 0.84 20.45
C THR A 156 16.21 -0.39 19.78
N ALA A 157 16.34 -1.58 20.38
CA ALA A 157 15.75 -2.80 19.88
C ALA A 157 14.21 -2.72 19.84
N TYR A 158 13.60 -2.18 20.90
CA TYR A 158 12.15 -1.94 20.94
C TYR A 158 11.70 -1.02 19.81
N GLN A 159 12.38 0.11 19.63
CA GLN A 159 12.08 1.06 18.55
C GLN A 159 12.17 0.42 17.18
N GLY A 160 13.24 -0.34 16.90
CA GLY A 160 13.42 -1.05 15.64
C GLY A 160 12.30 -2.04 15.34
N VAL A 161 11.91 -2.86 16.32
CA VAL A 161 10.79 -3.81 16.15
C VAL A 161 9.47 -3.08 15.93
N HIS A 162 9.21 -1.99 16.66
CA HIS A 162 7.93 -1.28 16.62
C HIS A 162 7.84 -0.18 15.56
N GLY A 163 8.83 -0.09 14.66
CA GLY A 163 8.84 0.84 13.54
C GLY A 163 8.91 2.31 13.97
N LEU A 164 9.59 2.59 15.09
CA LEU A 164 9.82 3.92 15.58
C LEU A 164 11.15 4.45 15.03
N SER A 165 11.11 5.55 14.32
CA SER A 165 12.29 6.17 13.71
C SER A 165 12.51 7.58 14.27
N PRO A 166 13.75 7.93 14.61
CA PRO A 166 14.94 7.07 14.62
C PRO A 166 14.90 6.03 15.75
N ALA A 167 15.57 4.88 15.54
CA ALA A 167 15.81 3.88 16.60
C ALA A 167 17.13 4.24 17.32
N ASP A 168 17.09 5.30 18.10
CA ASP A 168 18.25 5.99 18.69
C ASP A 168 18.45 5.69 20.18
N GLY A 169 17.61 4.86 20.75
CA GLY A 169 17.66 4.52 22.17
C GLY A 169 17.16 5.65 23.08
N ILE A 170 16.52 6.70 22.56
CA ILE A 170 15.91 7.77 23.36
C ILE A 170 14.42 7.49 23.53
N ALA A 171 13.95 7.34 24.76
CA ALA A 171 12.53 7.13 25.05
C ALA A 171 11.77 8.46 25.04
N GLY A 172 11.53 8.99 23.84
CA GLY A 172 10.73 10.19 23.60
C GLY A 172 9.22 9.92 23.63
N LYS A 173 8.41 10.94 23.29
CA LYS A 173 6.96 10.88 23.30
C LYS A 173 6.40 9.69 22.50
N ALA A 174 6.92 9.44 21.30
CA ALA A 174 6.48 8.34 20.43
C ALA A 174 6.79 6.97 21.04
N THR A 175 8.00 6.78 21.60
CA THR A 175 8.43 5.53 22.25
C THR A 175 7.58 5.24 23.49
N ILE A 176 7.36 6.24 24.35
CA ILE A 176 6.51 6.09 25.55
C ILE A 176 5.05 5.79 25.16
N ALA A 177 4.50 6.49 24.18
CA ALA A 177 3.15 6.21 23.69
C ALA A 177 3.02 4.78 23.13
N SER A 178 4.03 4.30 22.39
CA SER A 178 4.10 2.94 21.87
C SER A 178 4.13 1.90 23.01
N LEU A 179 4.99 2.07 23.99
CA LEU A 179 5.09 1.20 25.17
C LEU A 179 3.75 1.15 25.95
N ASN A 180 3.09 2.28 26.09
CA ASN A 180 1.83 2.40 26.83
C ASN A 180 0.62 1.80 26.09
N ARG A 181 0.70 1.56 24.75
CA ARG A 181 -0.33 0.81 24.01
C ARG A 181 -0.39 -0.64 24.44
N GLY A 182 0.74 -1.20 24.88
CA GLY A 182 0.83 -2.54 25.43
C GLY A 182 0.94 -3.64 24.37
N ALA A 183 1.37 -4.82 24.82
CA ALA A 183 1.66 -5.97 23.98
C ALA A 183 0.41 -6.49 23.23
N THR A 184 -0.75 -6.46 23.89
CA THR A 184 -2.02 -6.90 23.30
C THR A 184 -2.38 -6.12 22.03
N TYR A 185 -2.14 -4.80 22.02
CA TYR A 185 -2.36 -3.97 20.83
C TYR A 185 -1.51 -4.47 19.65
N TYR A 186 -0.24 -4.74 19.88
CA TYR A 186 0.68 -5.18 18.83
C TYR A 186 0.40 -6.62 18.38
N ALA A 187 0.09 -7.53 19.29
CA ALA A 187 -0.34 -8.88 18.94
C ALA A 187 -1.59 -8.86 18.04
N ARG A 188 -2.55 -7.98 18.32
CA ARG A 188 -3.73 -7.78 17.47
C ARG A 188 -3.38 -7.20 16.09
N ARG A 189 -2.42 -6.28 16.01
CA ARG A 189 -1.91 -5.82 14.70
C ARG A 189 -1.31 -6.96 13.90
N ILE A 190 -0.54 -7.84 14.52
CA ILE A 190 -0.01 -9.04 13.83
C ILE A 190 -1.17 -9.91 13.35
N ALA A 191 -2.20 -10.14 14.17
CA ALA A 191 -3.37 -10.94 13.80
C ALA A 191 -4.17 -10.34 12.63
N ILE A 192 -4.34 -9.00 12.57
CA ILE A 192 -4.93 -8.30 11.42
C ILE A 192 -4.11 -8.58 10.15
N ASN A 193 -2.80 -8.50 10.24
CA ASN A 193 -1.91 -8.75 9.11
C ASN A 193 -1.90 -10.24 8.69
N LEU A 194 -2.09 -11.16 9.63
CA LEU A 194 -2.32 -12.56 9.34
C LEU A 194 -3.63 -12.78 8.56
N GLU A 195 -4.72 -12.07 8.91
CA GLU A 195 -5.96 -12.11 8.13
C GLU A 195 -5.75 -11.64 6.70
N ARG A 196 -5.03 -10.54 6.51
CA ARG A 196 -4.71 -10.02 5.17
C ARG A 196 -3.82 -10.99 4.40
N ALA A 197 -2.78 -11.53 5.04
CA ALA A 197 -1.89 -12.52 4.42
C ALA A 197 -2.60 -13.86 4.12
N TYR A 198 -3.64 -14.21 4.88
CA TYR A 198 -4.47 -15.38 4.59
C TYR A 198 -5.21 -15.29 3.25
N ARG A 199 -5.43 -14.09 2.71
CA ARG A 199 -6.04 -13.85 1.40
C ARG A 199 -5.10 -14.09 0.23
N LEU A 200 -3.80 -14.17 0.48
CA LEU A 200 -2.80 -14.48 -0.53
C LEU A 200 -2.93 -15.96 -0.98
N PRO A 201 -2.45 -16.31 -2.19
CA PRO A 201 -2.64 -17.66 -2.70
C PRO A 201 -1.94 -18.71 -1.82
N PRO A 202 -2.57 -19.86 -1.57
CA PRO A 202 -1.88 -21.00 -0.99
C PRO A 202 -0.70 -21.44 -1.83
N THR A 203 0.26 -22.11 -1.19
CA THR A 203 1.39 -22.69 -1.89
C THR A 203 0.93 -23.64 -3.01
N ARG A 204 1.69 -23.67 -4.11
CA ARG A 204 1.42 -24.53 -5.28
C ARG A 204 0.11 -24.24 -5.99
N THR A 205 -0.55 -23.09 -5.72
CA THR A 205 -1.74 -22.66 -6.46
C THR A 205 -1.35 -22.12 -7.83
N PHE A 206 -0.29 -21.33 -7.89
CA PHE A 206 0.23 -20.73 -9.12
C PHE A 206 1.74 -20.88 -9.20
N ASN A 207 2.26 -21.15 -10.39
CA ASN A 207 3.70 -21.17 -10.60
C ASN A 207 4.31 -19.78 -10.45
N ARG A 208 3.63 -18.76 -11.00
CA ARG A 208 4.01 -17.35 -10.88
C ARG A 208 2.82 -16.51 -10.43
N TYR A 209 3.07 -15.58 -9.55
CA TYR A 209 2.10 -14.56 -9.12
C TYR A 209 2.85 -13.35 -8.54
N VAL A 210 2.16 -12.23 -8.48
CA VAL A 210 2.68 -10.97 -7.94
C VAL A 210 1.90 -10.60 -6.69
N VAL A 211 2.60 -10.12 -5.67
CA VAL A 211 2.01 -9.50 -4.48
C VAL A 211 2.43 -8.03 -4.45
N VAL A 212 1.48 -7.13 -4.54
CA VAL A 212 1.68 -5.70 -4.26
C VAL A 212 1.27 -5.45 -2.82
N ASP A 213 2.24 -5.12 -1.97
CA ASP A 213 2.00 -4.72 -0.58
C ASP A 213 1.95 -3.19 -0.50
N SER A 214 0.73 -2.63 -0.51
CA SER A 214 0.55 -1.19 -0.42
C SER A 214 0.89 -0.63 0.97
N GLY A 215 0.95 -1.47 2.02
CA GLY A 215 1.43 -1.07 3.34
C GLY A 215 2.94 -0.84 3.40
N ALA A 216 3.70 -1.56 2.57
CA ALA A 216 5.14 -1.40 2.40
C ALA A 216 5.52 -0.47 1.25
N ALA A 217 4.60 -0.21 0.33
CA ALA A 217 4.87 0.34 -0.99
C ALA A 217 5.97 -0.46 -1.73
N GLU A 218 5.79 -1.80 -1.75
CA GLU A 218 6.67 -2.75 -2.41
C GLU A 218 5.86 -3.77 -3.22
N THR A 219 6.47 -4.33 -4.25
CA THR A 219 5.94 -5.48 -4.98
C THR A 219 6.92 -6.64 -4.93
N TYR A 220 6.37 -7.84 -4.82
CA TYR A 220 7.09 -9.11 -4.75
C TYR A 220 6.64 -9.99 -5.91
N LEU A 221 7.60 -10.49 -6.68
CA LEU A 221 7.39 -11.43 -7.76
C LEU A 221 7.71 -12.83 -7.26
N PHE A 222 6.73 -13.70 -7.28
CA PHE A 222 6.87 -15.08 -6.79
C PHE A 222 7.02 -16.08 -7.95
N ASP A 223 8.03 -16.93 -7.88
CA ASP A 223 8.18 -18.12 -8.69
C ASP A 223 8.21 -19.34 -7.76
N ARG A 224 7.28 -20.29 -7.96
CA ARG A 224 7.13 -21.51 -7.14
C ARG A 224 7.20 -21.23 -5.64
N ASP A 225 6.39 -20.28 -5.19
CA ASP A 225 6.26 -19.84 -3.80
C ASP A 225 7.52 -19.21 -3.16
N ARG A 226 8.54 -18.92 -3.96
CA ARG A 226 9.72 -18.17 -3.55
C ARG A 226 9.69 -16.76 -4.13
N VAL A 227 10.14 -15.78 -3.37
CA VAL A 227 10.34 -14.42 -3.89
C VAL A 227 11.53 -14.47 -4.87
N ALA A 228 11.22 -14.34 -6.16
CA ALA A 228 12.21 -14.28 -7.23
C ALA A 228 12.80 -12.88 -7.39
N ASP A 229 11.95 -11.84 -7.16
CA ASP A 229 12.38 -10.44 -7.21
C ASP A 229 11.46 -9.57 -6.35
N ARG A 230 11.96 -8.41 -5.94
CA ARG A 230 11.19 -7.36 -5.29
C ARG A 230 11.62 -5.99 -5.78
N MET A 231 10.69 -5.03 -5.80
CA MET A 231 11.02 -3.65 -6.12
C MET A 231 10.10 -2.67 -5.38
N ARG A 232 10.57 -1.44 -5.25
CA ARG A 232 9.76 -0.35 -4.72
C ARG A 232 8.63 -0.01 -5.69
N VAL A 233 7.51 0.42 -5.14
CA VAL A 233 6.37 0.95 -5.90
C VAL A 233 5.89 2.26 -5.28
N VAL A 234 5.22 3.08 -6.09
CA VAL A 234 4.39 4.17 -5.59
C VAL A 234 2.95 3.70 -5.66
N VAL A 235 2.24 3.80 -4.55
CA VAL A 235 0.85 3.36 -4.40
C VAL A 235 -0.07 4.51 -4.05
N GLY A 236 -1.36 4.27 -4.00
CA GLY A 236 -2.38 5.27 -3.69
C GLY A 236 -2.13 6.03 -2.40
N SER A 237 -2.54 7.28 -2.36
CA SER A 237 -2.52 8.11 -1.14
C SER A 237 -3.57 7.64 -0.12
N ALA A 238 -3.56 8.21 1.09
CA ALA A 238 -4.59 7.95 2.09
C ALA A 238 -6.02 8.32 1.62
N LYS A 239 -6.14 9.24 0.66
CA LYS A 239 -7.42 9.66 0.07
C LYS A 239 -7.86 8.74 -1.07
N THR A 240 -6.92 8.21 -1.83
CA THR A 240 -7.11 7.41 -3.04
C THR A 240 -6.38 6.07 -2.89
N LYS A 241 -6.77 5.29 -1.88
CA LYS A 241 -6.08 4.07 -1.48
C LYS A 241 -6.02 3.04 -2.62
N THR A 242 -4.88 2.39 -2.79
CA THR A 242 -4.82 1.15 -3.57
C THR A 242 -5.64 0.08 -2.85
N PRO A 243 -6.69 -0.50 -3.49
CA PRO A 243 -7.57 -1.46 -2.83
C PRO A 243 -6.86 -2.79 -2.61
N MET A 244 -7.31 -3.55 -1.60
CA MET A 244 -6.93 -4.95 -1.44
C MET A 244 -7.79 -5.80 -2.38
N MET A 245 -7.16 -6.42 -3.38
CA MET A 245 -7.87 -7.24 -4.37
C MET A 245 -6.98 -8.29 -5.02
N ALA A 246 -7.62 -9.27 -5.65
CA ALA A 246 -6.96 -10.25 -6.50
C ALA A 246 -7.56 -10.20 -7.91
N VAL A 247 -6.70 -10.09 -8.92
CA VAL A 247 -7.04 -9.92 -10.33
C VAL A 247 -6.03 -10.65 -11.21
N ILE A 248 -6.39 -11.01 -12.43
CA ILE A 248 -5.47 -11.63 -13.37
C ILE A 248 -5.02 -10.60 -14.42
N MET A 249 -3.71 -10.42 -14.53
CA MET A 249 -3.07 -9.64 -15.58
C MET A 249 -2.91 -10.53 -16.82
N ARG A 250 -3.40 -10.04 -17.99
CA ARG A 250 -3.40 -10.80 -19.26
C ARG A 250 -2.62 -10.12 -20.37
N SER A 251 -2.46 -8.81 -20.30
CA SER A 251 -1.82 -8.03 -21.35
C SER A 251 -1.09 -6.83 -20.78
N ALA A 252 -0.26 -6.24 -21.62
CA ALA A 252 0.33 -4.93 -21.36
C ALA A 252 0.27 -4.07 -22.62
N LYS A 253 0.35 -2.76 -22.44
CA LYS A 253 0.45 -1.78 -23.51
C LYS A 253 1.79 -1.09 -23.46
N VAL A 254 2.49 -1.08 -24.57
CA VAL A 254 3.71 -0.30 -24.80
C VAL A 254 3.30 1.02 -25.44
N ASN A 255 3.98 2.10 -25.11
CA ASN A 255 3.62 3.46 -25.50
C ASN A 255 2.14 3.79 -25.17
N PRO A 256 1.69 3.63 -23.92
CA PRO A 256 0.28 3.73 -23.58
C PRO A 256 -0.23 5.17 -23.70
N TYR A 257 -1.47 5.32 -24.15
CA TYR A 257 -2.24 6.53 -23.82
C TYR A 257 -2.61 6.51 -22.32
N TRP A 258 -2.66 7.69 -21.73
CA TRP A 258 -3.30 7.83 -20.43
C TRP A 258 -4.68 8.47 -20.60
N ASN A 259 -5.71 7.68 -20.58
CA ASN A 259 -7.09 8.12 -20.49
C ASN A 259 -7.30 8.68 -19.09
N VAL A 260 -7.47 10.00 -18.97
CA VAL A 260 -7.54 10.67 -17.68
C VAL A 260 -8.88 10.38 -17.02
N PRO A 261 -8.92 9.85 -15.79
CA PRO A 261 -10.18 9.62 -15.08
C PRO A 261 -10.97 10.94 -14.88
N PRO A 262 -12.31 10.90 -14.95
CA PRO A 262 -13.14 12.10 -14.82
C PRO A 262 -12.85 12.93 -13.56
N GLU A 263 -12.59 12.30 -12.45
CA GLU A 263 -12.26 12.97 -11.19
C GLU A 263 -10.92 13.73 -11.27
N LEU A 264 -9.97 13.21 -12.06
CA LEU A 264 -8.68 13.87 -12.30
C LEU A 264 -8.79 14.95 -13.37
N ILE A 265 -9.69 14.80 -14.35
CA ILE A 265 -9.98 15.90 -15.27
C ILE A 265 -10.49 17.09 -14.48
N GLN A 266 -11.41 16.90 -13.55
CA GLN A 266 -11.96 17.96 -12.72
C GLN A 266 -10.93 18.56 -11.75
N SER A 267 -10.29 17.72 -10.95
CA SER A 267 -9.45 18.17 -9.83
C SER A 267 -8.04 18.59 -10.24
N LEU A 268 -7.56 18.11 -11.39
CA LEU A 268 -6.19 18.38 -11.86
C LEU A 268 -6.21 19.12 -13.22
N THR A 269 -6.67 18.47 -14.30
CA THR A 269 -6.53 19.00 -15.65
C THR A 269 -7.26 20.34 -15.82
N ALA A 270 -8.56 20.38 -15.49
CA ALA A 270 -9.35 21.60 -15.64
C ALA A 270 -8.88 22.73 -14.71
N LYS A 271 -8.41 22.38 -13.52
CA LYS A 271 -7.82 23.35 -12.60
C LYS A 271 -6.55 23.98 -13.20
N ARG A 272 -5.64 23.16 -13.73
CA ARG A 272 -4.40 23.62 -14.37
C ARG A 272 -4.68 24.46 -15.62
N VAL A 273 -5.65 24.06 -16.43
CA VAL A 273 -6.06 24.88 -17.59
C VAL A 273 -6.62 26.23 -17.16
N ASN A 274 -7.40 26.30 -16.08
CA ASN A 274 -7.89 27.58 -15.56
C ASN A 274 -6.80 28.46 -14.96
N GLU A 275 -5.73 27.88 -14.41
CA GLU A 275 -4.59 28.59 -13.80
C GLU A 275 -3.53 29.01 -14.83
N GLN A 276 -3.26 28.17 -15.83
CA GLN A 276 -2.11 28.31 -16.75
C GLN A 276 -2.52 28.52 -18.19
N GLY A 277 -3.83 28.49 -18.51
CA GLY A 277 -4.34 28.58 -19.86
C GLY A 277 -4.28 27.26 -20.63
N LEU A 278 -4.70 27.32 -21.91
CA LEU A 278 -4.74 26.15 -22.79
C LEU A 278 -3.34 25.63 -23.18
N SER A 279 -2.28 26.42 -22.97
CA SER A 279 -0.90 25.98 -23.18
C SER A 279 -0.58 24.73 -22.33
N TYR A 280 -1.17 24.60 -21.13
CA TYR A 280 -1.01 23.41 -20.30
C TYR A 280 -1.33 22.11 -21.04
N LEU A 281 -2.41 22.08 -21.83
CA LEU A 281 -2.76 20.87 -22.59
C LEU A 281 -1.72 20.55 -23.65
N LYS A 282 -1.22 21.58 -24.34
CA LYS A 282 -0.20 21.43 -25.38
C LYS A 282 1.13 20.99 -24.78
N ASP A 283 1.58 21.65 -23.71
CA ASP A 283 2.88 21.43 -23.08
C ASP A 283 2.98 20.03 -22.45
N PHE A 284 1.84 19.49 -21.99
CA PHE A 284 1.75 18.14 -21.43
C PHE A 284 1.14 17.12 -22.39
N HIS A 285 0.98 17.47 -23.68
CA HIS A 285 0.53 16.57 -24.75
C HIS A 285 -0.85 15.94 -24.47
N TYR A 286 -1.79 16.73 -24.00
CA TYR A 286 -3.17 16.30 -23.82
C TYR A 286 -4.03 16.57 -25.05
N GLU A 287 -4.94 15.64 -25.35
CA GLU A 287 -6.01 15.77 -26.32
C GLU A 287 -7.37 15.68 -25.63
N VAL A 288 -8.36 16.41 -26.18
CA VAL A 288 -9.76 16.27 -25.76
C VAL A 288 -10.51 15.53 -26.86
N LEU A 289 -11.33 14.56 -26.46
CA LEU A 289 -12.00 13.65 -27.37
C LEU A 289 -13.53 13.75 -27.23
N SER A 290 -14.24 13.47 -28.35
CA SER A 290 -15.69 13.36 -28.38
C SER A 290 -16.20 12.13 -27.62
N ASP A 291 -15.50 11.00 -27.73
CA ASP A 291 -15.83 9.70 -27.17
C ASP A 291 -14.58 8.81 -27.02
N TRP A 292 -14.74 7.55 -26.59
CA TRP A 292 -13.65 6.57 -26.48
C TRP A 292 -13.60 5.57 -27.64
N THR A 293 -14.25 5.84 -28.75
CA THR A 293 -14.23 4.95 -29.93
C THR A 293 -12.96 5.15 -30.76
N ALA A 294 -12.72 4.22 -31.67
CA ALA A 294 -11.61 4.33 -32.63
C ALA A 294 -11.80 5.51 -33.61
N THR A 295 -13.03 6.00 -33.76
CA THR A 295 -13.42 7.12 -34.63
C THR A 295 -13.61 8.42 -33.89
N ALA A 296 -13.22 8.47 -32.61
CA ALA A 296 -13.32 9.68 -31.78
C ALA A 296 -12.70 10.89 -32.47
N GLN A 297 -13.45 12.01 -32.47
CA GLN A 297 -12.96 13.28 -33.02
C GLN A 297 -12.26 14.10 -31.95
N LEU A 298 -11.27 14.86 -32.37
CA LEU A 298 -10.63 15.84 -31.49
C LEU A 298 -11.60 17.01 -31.26
N VAL A 299 -11.80 17.36 -30.00
CA VAL A 299 -12.58 18.53 -29.58
C VAL A 299 -11.63 19.69 -29.35
N GLU A 300 -11.93 20.84 -29.99
CA GLU A 300 -11.12 22.02 -29.86
C GLU A 300 -11.17 22.58 -28.41
N PRO A 301 -10.06 22.61 -27.67
CA PRO A 301 -10.07 23.00 -26.26
C PRO A 301 -10.61 24.39 -25.95
N LYS A 302 -10.53 25.32 -26.90
CA LYS A 302 -11.05 26.70 -26.74
C LYS A 302 -12.59 26.77 -26.69
N THR A 303 -13.30 25.74 -27.17
CA THR A 303 -14.76 25.69 -27.14
C THR A 303 -15.30 25.19 -25.79
N ILE A 304 -14.42 24.74 -24.90
CA ILE A 304 -14.78 24.10 -23.64
C ILE A 304 -14.79 25.11 -22.49
N ASN A 305 -15.84 25.10 -21.71
CA ASN A 305 -15.90 25.89 -20.47
C ASN A 305 -15.17 25.15 -19.33
N TRP A 306 -13.85 25.34 -19.23
CA TRP A 306 -13.00 24.68 -18.24
C TRP A 306 -13.37 25.01 -16.80
N LYS A 307 -14.00 26.17 -16.54
CA LYS A 307 -14.53 26.50 -15.19
C LYS A 307 -15.71 25.59 -14.81
N GLN A 308 -16.56 25.21 -15.76
CA GLN A 308 -17.66 24.27 -15.53
C GLN A 308 -17.13 22.83 -15.40
N VAL A 309 -16.12 22.46 -16.20
CA VAL A 309 -15.44 21.17 -16.07
C VAL A 309 -14.86 20.98 -14.67
N ALA A 310 -14.14 21.99 -14.16
CA ALA A 310 -13.57 21.95 -12.80
C ALA A 310 -14.63 21.82 -11.69
N LYS A 311 -15.89 22.23 -11.97
CA LYS A 311 -17.04 22.08 -11.06
C LYS A 311 -17.80 20.76 -11.25
N GLY A 312 -17.35 19.88 -12.15
CA GLY A 312 -18.03 18.62 -12.47
C GLY A 312 -19.36 18.79 -13.24
N LYS A 313 -19.58 19.97 -13.85
CA LYS A 313 -20.83 20.29 -14.57
C LYS A 313 -20.78 20.00 -16.07
N SER A 314 -19.65 19.54 -16.58
CA SER A 314 -19.44 19.19 -17.99
C SER A 314 -18.56 17.94 -18.06
N GLY A 315 -19.06 16.88 -18.69
CA GLY A 315 -18.29 15.68 -18.99
C GLY A 315 -17.49 15.89 -20.27
N ILE A 316 -16.17 15.81 -20.16
CA ILE A 316 -15.25 15.80 -21.30
C ILE A 316 -14.31 14.61 -21.14
N LEU A 317 -13.76 14.13 -22.24
CA LEU A 317 -12.80 13.05 -22.27
C LEU A 317 -11.43 13.60 -22.63
N VAL A 318 -10.46 13.32 -21.78
CA VAL A 318 -9.08 13.80 -21.96
C VAL A 318 -8.15 12.62 -21.96
N ARG A 319 -7.24 12.55 -22.93
CA ARG A 319 -6.13 11.60 -22.93
C ARG A 319 -4.79 12.30 -23.07
N GLN A 320 -3.77 11.72 -22.46
CA GLN A 320 -2.37 12.14 -22.66
C GLN A 320 -1.72 11.22 -23.70
N LEU A 321 -1.02 11.82 -24.65
CA LEU A 321 -0.34 11.09 -25.72
C LEU A 321 0.84 10.26 -25.18
N PRO A 322 1.22 9.17 -25.86
CA PRO A 322 2.47 8.44 -25.59
C PRO A 322 3.69 9.36 -25.65
N GLY A 323 4.68 9.09 -24.83
CA GLY A 323 5.94 9.83 -24.81
C GLY A 323 6.58 9.90 -23.42
N PRO A 324 7.76 10.52 -23.31
CA PRO A 324 8.51 10.60 -22.04
C PRO A 324 7.79 11.42 -20.96
N TRP A 325 6.83 12.24 -21.35
CA TRP A 325 5.96 13.03 -20.48
C TRP A 325 4.73 12.28 -19.95
N ASN A 326 4.42 11.12 -20.55
CA ASN A 326 3.18 10.39 -20.23
C ASN A 326 3.19 9.88 -18.78
N SER A 327 2.12 10.16 -18.06
CA SER A 327 1.99 9.73 -16.66
C SER A 327 2.00 8.22 -16.45
N MET A 328 1.67 7.43 -17.51
CA MET A 328 1.76 5.96 -17.51
C MET A 328 3.18 5.46 -17.85
N GLY A 329 4.10 6.37 -18.20
CA GLY A 329 5.45 6.02 -18.67
C GLY A 329 5.41 5.23 -19.99
N ASN A 330 6.37 4.33 -20.15
CA ASN A 330 6.55 3.56 -21.39
C ASN A 330 5.68 2.30 -21.46
N MET A 331 5.15 1.83 -20.32
CA MET A 331 4.40 0.58 -20.29
C MET A 331 3.33 0.56 -19.21
N LYS A 332 2.15 0.06 -19.57
CA LYS A 332 1.01 -0.15 -18.69
C LYS A 332 0.61 -1.62 -18.73
N PHE A 333 0.53 -2.27 -17.58
CA PHE A 333 0.12 -3.65 -17.43
C PHE A 333 -1.37 -3.70 -17.09
N GLU A 334 -2.15 -4.36 -17.94
CA GLU A 334 -3.61 -4.36 -17.86
C GLU A 334 -4.11 -5.49 -16.96
N MET A 335 -4.91 -5.12 -16.02
CA MET A 335 -5.61 -6.02 -15.11
C MET A 335 -7.04 -5.50 -14.95
N PRO A 336 -7.99 -6.01 -15.76
CA PRO A 336 -9.36 -5.53 -15.78
C PRO A 336 -10.00 -5.57 -14.39
N ASN A 337 -10.46 -4.41 -13.92
CA ASN A 337 -11.14 -4.24 -12.63
C ASN A 337 -11.93 -2.92 -12.61
N ASP A 338 -12.99 -2.87 -11.81
CA ASP A 338 -13.90 -1.72 -11.72
C ASP A 338 -13.30 -0.52 -10.97
N TYR A 339 -12.15 -0.70 -10.32
CA TYR A 339 -11.45 0.38 -9.63
C TYR A 339 -10.55 1.20 -10.55
N GLY A 340 -10.37 0.78 -11.81
CA GLY A 340 -9.45 1.41 -12.74
C GLY A 340 -7.99 1.38 -12.31
N ILE A 341 -7.58 0.35 -11.57
CA ILE A 341 -6.22 0.19 -11.04
C ILE A 341 -5.35 -0.56 -12.05
N TYR A 342 -4.14 -0.05 -12.28
CA TYR A 342 -3.13 -0.64 -13.16
C TYR A 342 -1.79 -0.71 -12.46
N LEU A 343 -0.89 -1.59 -12.96
CA LEU A 343 0.54 -1.46 -12.75
C LEU A 343 1.12 -0.74 -13.97
N HIS A 344 2.00 0.23 -13.77
CA HIS A 344 2.56 0.99 -14.89
C HIS A 344 3.91 1.60 -14.57
N ASP A 345 4.60 2.01 -15.61
CA ASP A 345 5.78 2.84 -15.53
C ASP A 345 5.44 4.29 -15.11
N THR A 346 6.44 5.13 -14.92
CA THR A 346 6.28 6.56 -14.62
C THR A 346 7.53 7.32 -15.04
N PRO A 347 7.39 8.55 -15.56
CA PRO A 347 8.53 9.44 -15.77
C PRO A 347 9.15 9.94 -14.44
N HIS A 348 8.40 9.91 -13.34
CA HIS A 348 8.80 10.40 -12.02
C HIS A 348 9.58 9.36 -11.24
N LYS A 349 10.83 9.06 -11.67
CA LYS A 349 11.68 8.05 -11.05
C LYS A 349 12.25 8.49 -9.69
N GLU A 350 12.37 9.77 -9.46
CA GLU A 350 12.81 10.37 -8.19
C GLU A 350 11.95 9.95 -7.00
N LEU A 351 10.65 9.68 -7.21
CA LEU A 351 9.72 9.26 -6.15
C LEU A 351 10.10 7.94 -5.49
N PHE A 352 10.87 7.10 -6.17
CA PHE A 352 11.30 5.82 -5.59
C PHE A 352 12.45 5.97 -4.58
N ALA A 353 13.11 7.13 -4.52
CA ALA A 353 14.09 7.44 -3.50
C ALA A 353 13.43 7.83 -2.17
N GLU A 354 12.16 8.29 -2.23
CA GLU A 354 11.42 8.72 -1.05
C GLU A 354 11.06 7.56 -0.13
N ASN A 355 10.99 7.83 1.18
CA ASN A 355 10.50 6.89 2.16
C ASN A 355 8.97 6.76 2.09
N ASP A 356 8.27 7.90 1.89
CA ASP A 356 6.82 7.98 1.78
C ASP A 356 6.39 7.87 0.32
N ARG A 357 5.93 6.70 -0.08
CA ARG A 357 5.54 6.40 -1.47
C ARG A 357 4.03 6.19 -1.65
N TRP A 358 3.22 6.72 -0.76
CA TRP A 358 1.74 6.73 -0.84
C TRP A 358 1.27 8.01 -1.55
N LEU A 359 1.54 8.13 -2.86
CA LEU A 359 1.45 9.39 -3.61
C LEU A 359 0.55 9.31 -4.86
N SER A 360 0.11 8.11 -5.28
CA SER A 360 -0.70 7.97 -6.50
C SER A 360 -2.20 8.15 -6.22
N ASN A 361 -2.97 8.15 -7.30
CA ASN A 361 -4.44 8.14 -7.25
C ASN A 361 -5.02 6.71 -7.22
N GLY A 362 -4.26 5.74 -6.73
CA GLY A 362 -4.66 4.34 -6.59
C GLY A 362 -3.84 3.37 -7.42
N CYS A 363 -3.40 3.74 -8.62
CA CYS A 363 -2.56 2.92 -9.48
C CYS A 363 -1.18 2.68 -8.88
N VAL A 364 -0.54 1.60 -9.30
CA VAL A 364 0.77 1.15 -8.80
C VAL A 364 1.86 1.50 -9.82
N ARG A 365 2.74 2.44 -9.46
CA ARG A 365 3.90 2.80 -10.29
C ARG A 365 5.06 1.89 -9.95
N LEU A 366 5.65 1.28 -10.96
CA LEU A 366 6.79 0.36 -10.82
C LEU A 366 8.11 1.13 -10.88
N GLN A 367 9.01 0.84 -9.95
CA GLN A 367 10.38 1.40 -9.97
C GLN A 367 11.11 1.04 -11.26
N ASP A 368 11.00 -0.22 -11.68
CA ASP A 368 11.64 -0.78 -12.86
C ASP A 368 10.65 -1.63 -13.65
N TYR A 369 9.92 -0.98 -14.57
CA TYR A 369 8.98 -1.67 -15.42
C TYR A 369 9.65 -2.65 -16.39
N ARG A 370 10.89 -2.39 -16.79
CA ARG A 370 11.64 -3.28 -17.71
C ARG A 370 11.93 -4.61 -17.04
N ARG A 371 12.43 -4.59 -15.82
CA ARG A 371 12.69 -5.79 -15.01
C ARG A 371 11.38 -6.55 -14.76
N PHE A 372 10.29 -5.85 -14.46
CA PHE A 372 8.97 -6.46 -14.32
C PHE A 372 8.50 -7.08 -15.64
N ALA A 373 8.62 -6.37 -16.77
CA ALA A 373 8.24 -6.87 -18.09
C ALA A 373 9.06 -8.09 -18.49
N THR A 374 10.37 -8.07 -18.29
CA THR A 374 11.24 -9.25 -18.54
C THR A 374 10.78 -10.45 -17.73
N TRP A 375 10.44 -10.26 -16.44
CA TRP A 375 9.94 -11.36 -15.64
C TRP A 375 8.60 -11.91 -16.14
N VAL A 376 7.71 -11.05 -16.65
CA VAL A 376 6.37 -11.44 -17.13
C VAL A 376 6.40 -12.06 -18.52
N PHE A 377 7.13 -11.45 -19.47
CA PHE A 377 7.15 -11.82 -20.88
C PHE A 377 8.32 -12.72 -21.26
N GLY A 378 9.39 -12.74 -20.48
CA GLY A 378 10.71 -13.32 -20.87
C GLY A 378 11.65 -12.28 -21.44
N ASP A 379 11.12 -11.27 -22.14
CA ASP A 379 11.83 -10.09 -22.64
C ASP A 379 10.90 -8.87 -22.60
N VAL A 380 11.45 -7.67 -22.82
CA VAL A 380 10.66 -6.44 -22.87
C VAL A 380 10.04 -6.28 -24.24
N PRO A 381 8.71 -6.32 -24.39
CA PRO A 381 8.06 -6.09 -25.67
C PRO A 381 8.41 -4.73 -26.28
N GLN A 382 8.67 -4.71 -27.58
CA GLN A 382 8.98 -3.51 -28.34
C GLN A 382 7.83 -3.20 -29.29
N ALA A 383 7.29 -1.96 -29.22
CA ALA A 383 6.30 -1.52 -30.17
C ALA A 383 6.95 -1.22 -31.54
N ALA A 384 6.26 -1.61 -32.61
CA ALA A 384 6.71 -1.36 -33.99
C ALA A 384 6.62 0.14 -34.39
N SER A 385 5.92 0.96 -33.60
CA SER A 385 5.71 2.38 -33.84
C SER A 385 5.61 3.16 -32.53
N PRO A 386 5.68 4.51 -32.56
CA PRO A 386 5.46 5.34 -31.37
C PRO A 386 4.04 5.29 -30.79
N ARG A 387 3.08 4.65 -31.49
CA ARG A 387 1.69 4.52 -31.07
C ARG A 387 1.53 3.41 -30.01
N GLU A 388 0.46 3.51 -29.22
CA GLU A 388 0.09 2.46 -28.28
C GLU A 388 -0.04 1.11 -29.01
N GLN A 389 0.62 0.10 -28.47
CA GLN A 389 0.52 -1.27 -28.94
C GLN A 389 0.28 -2.22 -27.77
N ARG A 390 -0.72 -3.10 -27.89
CA ARG A 390 -1.07 -4.12 -26.90
C ARG A 390 -0.31 -5.42 -27.19
N PHE A 391 0.19 -6.05 -26.12
CA PHE A 391 0.84 -7.35 -26.12
C PHE A 391 0.16 -8.27 -25.13
N GLU A 392 -0.27 -9.43 -25.56
CA GLU A 392 -0.81 -10.47 -24.69
C GLU A 392 0.35 -11.14 -23.92
N LEU A 393 0.14 -11.44 -22.64
CA LEU A 393 1.12 -12.18 -21.86
C LEU A 393 1.20 -13.63 -22.34
N PRO A 394 2.41 -14.24 -22.41
CA PRO A 394 2.56 -15.66 -22.74
C PRO A 394 1.78 -16.57 -21.79
N ARG A 395 1.59 -16.13 -20.56
CA ARG A 395 0.73 -16.75 -19.54
C ARG A 395 0.11 -15.69 -18.65
N PRO A 396 -1.19 -15.77 -18.36
CA PRO A 396 -1.83 -14.88 -17.40
C PRO A 396 -1.15 -14.95 -16.03
N VAL A 397 -0.98 -13.79 -15.39
CA VAL A 397 -0.29 -13.68 -14.09
C VAL A 397 -1.26 -13.16 -13.03
N PRO A 398 -1.54 -13.94 -11.97
CA PRO A 398 -2.32 -13.47 -10.83
C PRO A 398 -1.61 -12.36 -10.08
N ILE A 399 -2.34 -11.28 -9.81
CA ILE A 399 -1.89 -10.13 -9.03
C ILE A 399 -2.71 -10.08 -7.74
N TYR A 400 -2.04 -10.08 -6.60
CA TYR A 400 -2.64 -9.89 -5.30
C TYR A 400 -2.19 -8.55 -4.74
N MET A 401 -3.12 -7.64 -4.52
CA MET A 401 -2.86 -6.38 -3.82
C MET A 401 -3.28 -6.54 -2.37
N THR A 402 -2.36 -6.34 -1.46
CA THR A 402 -2.56 -6.46 -0.01
C THR A 402 -2.06 -5.21 0.71
N TYR A 403 -2.26 -5.16 2.01
CA TYR A 403 -1.83 -4.05 2.85
C TYR A 403 -1.27 -4.58 4.17
N LEU A 404 0.04 -4.72 4.26
CA LEU A 404 0.71 -5.27 5.44
C LEU A 404 1.46 -4.18 6.21
N THR A 405 1.01 -3.91 7.43
CA THR A 405 1.64 -3.01 8.40
C THR A 405 2.55 -3.74 9.39
N VAL A 406 2.70 -5.05 9.20
CA VAL A 406 3.63 -5.90 9.92
C VAL A 406 4.33 -6.80 8.91
N ALA A 407 5.64 -6.84 8.95
CA ALA A 407 6.46 -7.69 8.11
C ALA A 407 7.21 -8.74 8.91
N PRO A 408 7.48 -9.92 8.33
CA PRO A 408 8.43 -10.85 8.90
C PRO A 408 9.84 -10.24 8.95
N SER A 409 10.59 -10.58 10.00
CA SER A 409 11.99 -10.23 10.15
C SER A 409 12.77 -11.44 10.68
N ALA A 410 14.10 -11.35 10.67
CA ALA A 410 14.96 -12.43 11.21
C ALA A 410 14.65 -12.71 12.69
N ASN A 411 14.27 -11.68 13.45
CA ASN A 411 13.98 -11.76 14.87
C ASN A 411 12.47 -11.73 15.19
N GLY A 412 11.63 -12.21 14.28
CA GLY A 412 10.19 -12.28 14.46
C GLY A 412 9.42 -11.38 13.49
N VAL A 413 9.02 -10.19 13.92
CA VAL A 413 8.29 -9.22 13.11
C VAL A 413 8.84 -7.81 13.29
N VAL A 414 8.58 -6.97 12.30
CA VAL A 414 8.76 -5.53 12.39
C VAL A 414 7.44 -4.84 12.03
N PHE A 415 7.04 -3.86 12.85
CA PHE A 415 5.85 -3.04 12.58
C PHE A 415 6.21 -1.89 11.65
N ARG A 416 5.25 -1.52 10.81
CA ARG A 416 5.33 -0.41 9.86
C ARG A 416 4.27 0.63 10.19
N PRO A 417 4.37 1.86 9.68
CA PRO A 417 3.28 2.84 9.72
C PRO A 417 1.97 2.26 9.14
N ASP A 418 0.85 2.85 9.49
CA ASP A 418 -0.48 2.55 8.95
C ASP A 418 -0.99 3.76 8.15
N PRO A 419 -0.41 4.04 6.95
CA PRO A 419 -0.71 5.25 6.19
C PRO A 419 -2.16 5.34 5.72
N TYR A 420 -2.84 4.21 5.59
CA TYR A 420 -4.25 4.16 5.20
C TYR A 420 -5.22 4.14 6.39
N GLY A 421 -4.72 3.97 7.62
CA GLY A 421 -5.55 3.83 8.81
C GLY A 421 -6.37 2.54 8.86
N LEU A 422 -6.01 1.52 8.08
CA LEU A 422 -6.80 0.29 7.96
C LEU A 422 -6.68 -0.63 9.17
N ASP A 423 -5.60 -0.55 9.95
CA ASP A 423 -5.49 -1.30 11.21
C ASP A 423 -6.50 -0.79 12.23
N ALA A 424 -6.67 0.53 12.32
CA ALA A 424 -7.65 1.14 13.22
C ALA A 424 -9.09 0.74 12.86
N LEU A 425 -9.40 0.59 11.56
CA LEU A 425 -10.71 0.13 11.07
C LEU A 425 -10.93 -1.37 11.34
N ALA A 426 -9.91 -2.20 11.19
CA ALA A 426 -9.98 -3.64 11.37
C ALA A 426 -10.05 -4.04 12.86
N MET A 427 -9.41 -3.27 13.74
CA MET A 427 -9.29 -3.59 15.16
C MET A 427 -10.63 -3.88 15.85
N PRO A 428 -11.63 -2.97 15.85
CA PRO A 428 -12.91 -3.23 16.52
C PRO A 428 -13.71 -4.36 15.87
N GLN A 429 -13.53 -4.59 14.58
CA GLN A 429 -14.27 -5.62 13.85
C GLN A 429 -13.78 -7.03 14.14
N MET A 430 -12.45 -7.20 14.27
CA MET A 430 -11.87 -8.48 14.58
C MET A 430 -11.94 -8.81 16.07
N PHE A 431 -11.88 -7.82 16.93
CA PHE A 431 -11.71 -8.03 18.39
C PHE A 431 -12.82 -7.41 19.25
N GLY A 432 -13.81 -6.74 18.65
CA GLY A 432 -14.88 -6.02 19.35
C GLY A 432 -14.45 -4.67 19.91
N ALA A 433 -15.42 -3.94 20.48
CA ALA A 433 -15.16 -2.66 21.15
C ALA A 433 -14.23 -2.82 22.36
N PRO A 434 -13.51 -1.79 22.81
CA PRO A 434 -12.48 -1.88 23.86
C PRO A 434 -12.89 -2.59 25.14
N SER A 435 -14.16 -2.51 25.56
CA SER A 435 -14.69 -3.16 26.77
C SER A 435 -14.82 -4.70 26.67
N LYS A 436 -14.94 -5.25 25.46
CA LYS A 436 -14.95 -6.70 25.21
C LYS A 436 -13.56 -7.25 24.85
N MET A 437 -12.57 -6.38 24.82
CA MET A 437 -11.25 -6.67 24.31
C MET A 437 -10.28 -7.31 25.32
N ALA A 438 -10.55 -7.22 26.62
CA ALA A 438 -9.61 -7.68 27.64
C ALA A 438 -9.50 -9.23 27.73
N SER A 439 -10.55 -9.97 27.37
CA SER A 439 -10.63 -11.42 27.60
C SER A 439 -10.06 -12.32 26.50
N ALA A 440 -9.92 -11.82 25.26
CA ALA A 440 -9.49 -12.66 24.14
C ALA A 440 -7.97 -12.93 24.07
N PHE A 441 -7.16 -12.24 24.88
CA PHE A 441 -5.70 -12.36 24.94
C PHE A 441 -5.17 -12.49 26.37
N ASP A 442 -5.94 -13.14 27.26
CA ASP A 442 -5.43 -13.46 28.61
C ASP A 442 -4.40 -14.59 28.48
N PRO A 443 -3.12 -14.33 28.83
CA PRO A 443 -2.07 -15.36 28.76
C PRO A 443 -2.33 -16.59 29.63
N LYS A 444 -3.29 -16.51 30.59
CA LYS A 444 -3.66 -17.64 31.47
C LYS A 444 -4.52 -18.67 30.77
N GLN A 445 -5.20 -18.35 29.66
CA GLN A 445 -6.05 -19.33 28.96
C GLN A 445 -5.29 -20.18 27.91
N THR A 446 -4.04 -19.83 27.57
CA THR A 446 -3.22 -20.62 26.64
C THR A 446 -2.30 -21.62 27.35
N ALA A 447 -2.22 -21.62 28.68
CA ALA A 447 -1.37 -22.52 29.47
C ALA A 447 -2.10 -23.75 30.05
N GLY A 448 -3.39 -23.91 29.77
CA GLY A 448 -4.22 -24.99 30.32
C GLY A 448 -4.76 -25.92 29.24
N GLY A 449 -3.89 -26.62 28.52
CA GLY A 449 -4.22 -27.70 27.59
C GLY A 449 -2.98 -28.54 27.38
N GLY A 450 -2.67 -29.34 28.38
CA GLY A 450 -1.70 -30.44 28.29
C GLY A 450 -2.26 -31.65 27.55
#